data_b08e8293c489b30872a7daa5eb0642d8
#
_entry.id   b08e8293c489b30872a7daa5eb0642d8
#
_cell.length_a   1.000
_cell.length_b   1.000
_cell.length_c   1.000
_cell.angle_alpha   90.00
_cell.angle_beta   90.00
_cell.angle_gamma   90.00
#
_symmetry.space_group_name_H-M   'P 1'
#
loop_
_entity.id
_entity.type
_entity.pdbx_description
1 polymer ?
#
loop_
_entity_poly.entity_id
_entity_poly.type
_entity_poly.pdbx_seq_one_letter_code
_entity_poly.pdbx_strand_id
1 'polypeptide(L)'
;MTIPTREFDAVVIGAGGAGMRAALQIAQSGKSCALLSKVFPTRSHTVSAQGGITVALGNAHDDNWQWHMYDTVKGSDYIGDQEAIEYMCKTGPEAIYELENMGLPFSRFDNGSVYQRPFGGQSKNFGGEQAARTAAAADRTGHALLHTLYQQNVKNKTTVFSEWYALDLVKNQDGHVVGCTAIDMESGEVVYFKAKATVLATGGAGRIYQSTTNAHINTGDGVGMALRAGVGVQDMEMWQFHPTGIAGAGVLVTEGCRGEGGYLLNKDGERFMERYAPNAKDLAGRDVVARSIMIEIREGRGCDGPWGPHIKLKLDHLGKEVLESRLPGICELSRTFAHVDPVKEPIPIIPTCHYMMGGVPTNVNGQCLTQDNNGNDVPVVGLFAVGEIACVSVHGANRLGGNSLLDLVVFGRAAGMHLVNTLGEMDHGRDASESDLDAALARFNRWENCRDGEDPVQIRKDLQRCMQNNFSVFREGAAMAEGLAELKVIRERLKSARLDDTSKEFNTQRIECLELDNLMETAFATAVAANFRTESRGAHCRFDFPDRDDENWLCHSLYHPDTESMTRRAVNMSPKTREAFPPKVRTY
;
A
#
# COMPACT_ATOMS: atom_id res chain seq x y z
N MET A 1 -21.86 20.38 -19.51
CA MET A 1 -22.82 19.23 -19.53
C MET A 1 -23.39 19.04 -18.14
N THR A 2 -24.72 19.03 -17.99
CA THR A 2 -25.31 18.74 -16.68
C THR A 2 -25.23 17.23 -16.47
N ILE A 3 -24.35 16.78 -15.56
CA ILE A 3 -24.25 15.37 -15.16
C ILE A 3 -25.20 15.09 -14.00
N PRO A 4 -25.76 13.86 -13.88
CA PRO A 4 -26.56 13.47 -12.72
C PRO A 4 -25.77 13.62 -11.41
N THR A 5 -26.46 14.01 -10.36
CA THR A 5 -25.88 14.15 -9.01
C THR A 5 -26.50 13.15 -8.05
N ARG A 6 -25.67 12.47 -7.27
CA ARG A 6 -26.08 11.65 -6.11
C ARG A 6 -25.46 12.23 -4.86
N GLU A 7 -26.26 12.39 -3.81
CA GLU A 7 -25.82 13.05 -2.57
C GLU A 7 -25.78 12.04 -1.41
N PHE A 8 -24.66 12.08 -0.66
CA PHE A 8 -24.40 11.25 0.52
C PHE A 8 -23.71 12.09 1.60
N ASP A 9 -23.79 11.65 2.86
CA ASP A 9 -22.98 12.26 3.93
C ASP A 9 -21.49 12.02 3.67
N ALA A 10 -21.13 10.81 3.23
CA ALA A 10 -19.76 10.45 2.87
C ALA A 10 -19.69 9.58 1.61
N VAL A 11 -18.62 9.74 0.84
CA VAL A 11 -18.23 8.87 -0.27
C VAL A 11 -16.90 8.22 0.05
N VAL A 12 -16.83 6.90 0.00
CA VAL A 12 -15.60 6.12 0.15
C VAL A 12 -15.21 5.54 -1.20
N ILE A 13 -14.02 5.87 -1.67
CA ILE A 13 -13.49 5.45 -2.97
C ILE A 13 -12.51 4.29 -2.76
N GLY A 14 -12.93 3.09 -3.10
CA GLY A 14 -12.19 1.85 -2.92
C GLY A 14 -12.79 0.95 -1.85
N ALA A 15 -13.18 -0.27 -2.24
CA ALA A 15 -13.79 -1.28 -1.37
C ALA A 15 -12.78 -2.37 -0.93
N GLY A 16 -11.53 -1.97 -0.66
CA GLY A 16 -10.57 -2.80 0.04
C GLY A 16 -10.84 -2.84 1.56
N GLY A 17 -9.95 -3.48 2.32
CA GLY A 17 -10.11 -3.62 3.77
C GLY A 17 -10.30 -2.30 4.50
N ALA A 18 -9.52 -1.27 4.18
CA ALA A 18 -9.62 0.04 4.80
C ALA A 18 -10.94 0.75 4.46
N GLY A 19 -11.31 0.78 3.17
CA GLY A 19 -12.54 1.43 2.72
C GLY A 19 -13.79 0.76 3.27
N MET A 20 -13.84 -0.57 3.25
CA MET A 20 -14.97 -1.31 3.85
C MET A 20 -15.04 -1.12 5.36
N ARG A 21 -13.90 -1.01 6.06
CA ARG A 21 -13.90 -0.77 7.51
C ARG A 21 -14.41 0.62 7.85
N ALA A 22 -14.02 1.64 7.08
CA ALA A 22 -14.52 3.01 7.25
C ALA A 22 -16.01 3.12 6.91
N ALA A 23 -16.43 2.59 5.76
CA ALA A 23 -17.83 2.59 5.32
C ALA A 23 -18.76 1.87 6.30
N LEU A 24 -18.31 0.74 6.85
CA LEU A 24 -19.05 0.00 7.87
C LEU A 24 -19.32 0.85 9.10
N GLN A 25 -18.31 1.55 9.60
CA GLN A 25 -18.44 2.42 10.77
C GLN A 25 -19.44 3.56 10.53
N ILE A 26 -19.43 4.15 9.34
CA ILE A 26 -20.37 5.21 8.95
C ILE A 26 -21.79 4.64 8.83
N ALA A 27 -21.98 3.50 8.14
CA ALA A 27 -23.28 2.88 7.95
C ALA A 27 -23.95 2.46 9.27
N GLN A 28 -23.16 1.93 10.23
CA GLN A 28 -23.65 1.57 11.57
C GLN A 28 -24.20 2.76 12.36
N SER A 29 -23.77 3.99 12.04
CA SER A 29 -24.29 5.20 12.68
C SER A 29 -25.62 5.71 12.08
N GLY A 30 -26.08 5.09 10.99
CA GLY A 30 -27.26 5.52 10.24
C GLY A 30 -27.03 6.68 9.28
N LYS A 31 -25.78 7.17 9.12
CA LYS A 31 -25.41 8.18 8.12
C LYS A 31 -25.31 7.54 6.73
N SER A 32 -25.63 8.31 5.69
CA SER A 32 -25.55 7.84 4.31
C SER A 32 -24.11 7.76 3.83
N CYS A 33 -23.74 6.60 3.26
CA CYS A 33 -22.40 6.35 2.76
C CYS A 33 -22.47 5.65 1.40
N ALA A 34 -21.82 6.22 0.37
CA ALA A 34 -21.58 5.54 -0.89
C ALA A 34 -20.18 4.90 -0.87
N LEU A 35 -20.11 3.60 -1.13
CA LEU A 35 -18.87 2.87 -1.27
C LEU A 35 -18.65 2.54 -2.76
N LEU A 36 -17.73 3.23 -3.42
CA LEU A 36 -17.41 3.06 -4.83
C LEU A 36 -16.29 2.02 -5.00
N SER A 37 -16.44 1.11 -5.94
CA SER A 37 -15.41 0.13 -6.28
C SER A 37 -15.35 -0.12 -7.78
N LYS A 38 -14.17 -0.02 -8.38
CA LYS A 38 -13.97 -0.31 -9.82
C LYS A 38 -14.03 -1.80 -10.17
N VAL A 39 -14.03 -2.65 -9.14
CA VAL A 39 -14.25 -4.11 -9.26
C VAL A 39 -15.31 -4.52 -8.25
N PHE A 40 -15.79 -5.75 -8.35
CA PHE A 40 -16.64 -6.29 -7.27
C PHE A 40 -15.83 -6.27 -5.95
N PRO A 41 -16.40 -5.82 -4.82
CA PRO A 41 -15.64 -5.54 -3.58
C PRO A 41 -14.72 -6.66 -3.12
N THR A 42 -15.17 -7.93 -3.19
CA THR A 42 -14.36 -9.09 -2.79
C THR A 42 -13.22 -9.44 -3.75
N ARG A 43 -13.06 -8.68 -4.83
CA ARG A 43 -11.92 -8.74 -5.76
C ARG A 43 -10.85 -7.68 -5.49
N SER A 44 -11.02 -6.85 -4.47
CA SER A 44 -10.01 -5.85 -4.04
C SER A 44 -8.69 -6.53 -3.67
N HIS A 45 -7.58 -5.81 -3.80
CA HIS A 45 -6.23 -6.38 -3.59
C HIS A 45 -6.02 -6.98 -2.18
N THR A 46 -6.74 -6.51 -1.17
CA THR A 46 -6.73 -7.07 0.19
C THR A 46 -6.96 -8.59 0.19
N VAL A 47 -7.74 -9.13 -0.76
CA VAL A 47 -8.01 -10.59 -0.89
C VAL A 47 -6.72 -11.39 -1.06
N SER A 48 -5.68 -10.81 -1.65
CA SER A 48 -4.41 -11.45 -1.93
C SER A 48 -3.43 -11.48 -0.76
N ALA A 49 -3.77 -10.84 0.38
CA ALA A 49 -2.90 -10.82 1.55
C ALA A 49 -2.90 -12.19 2.27
N GLN A 50 -1.72 -12.78 2.36
CA GLN A 50 -1.53 -14.15 2.81
C GLN A 50 -1.06 -14.24 4.27
N GLY A 51 -0.24 -13.29 4.69
CA GLY A 51 0.60 -13.38 5.89
C GLY A 51 -0.14 -13.42 7.22
N GLY A 52 -1.01 -12.46 7.43
CA GLY A 52 -1.71 -12.26 8.71
C GLY A 52 -1.71 -10.81 9.16
N ILE A 53 -2.27 -10.56 10.33
CA ILE A 53 -2.37 -9.26 10.99
C ILE A 53 -1.46 -9.26 12.22
N THR A 54 -0.44 -8.40 12.21
CA THR A 54 0.52 -8.31 13.32
C THR A 54 -0.08 -7.50 14.46
N VAL A 55 -0.19 -8.10 15.65
CA VAL A 55 -0.80 -7.51 16.83
C VAL A 55 -0.35 -8.23 18.11
N ALA A 56 -0.09 -7.48 19.17
CA ALA A 56 0.36 -8.03 20.45
C ALA A 56 -0.84 -8.57 21.27
N LEU A 57 -1.27 -9.81 21.01
CA LEU A 57 -2.33 -10.48 21.76
C LEU A 57 -1.82 -11.27 22.97
N GLY A 58 -0.56 -11.68 22.96
CA GLY A 58 0.03 -12.49 24.03
C GLY A 58 -0.42 -13.96 24.04
N ASN A 59 -0.89 -14.50 22.93
CA ASN A 59 -1.41 -15.87 22.86
C ASN A 59 -0.31 -16.94 22.69
N ALA A 60 0.74 -16.62 21.93
CA ALA A 60 1.87 -17.54 21.71
C ALA A 60 2.91 -17.48 22.84
N HIS A 61 3.08 -16.32 23.44
CA HIS A 61 3.99 -16.00 24.53
C HIS A 61 3.58 -14.64 25.12
N ASP A 62 4.16 -14.24 26.28
CA ASP A 62 3.96 -12.91 26.82
C ASP A 62 4.36 -11.86 25.79
N ASP A 63 3.48 -10.90 25.53
CA ASP A 63 3.68 -9.84 24.57
C ASP A 63 2.91 -8.59 24.99
N ASN A 64 3.32 -7.41 24.49
CA ASN A 64 2.62 -6.17 24.70
C ASN A 64 2.80 -5.20 23.53
N TRP A 65 1.88 -4.25 23.41
CA TRP A 65 1.87 -3.28 22.32
C TRP A 65 3.11 -2.36 22.30
N GLN A 66 3.81 -2.17 23.41
CA GLN A 66 5.02 -1.33 23.48
C GLN A 66 6.20 -2.00 22.79
N TRP A 67 6.31 -3.33 22.87
CA TRP A 67 7.32 -4.09 22.13
C TRP A 67 7.01 -4.06 20.62
N HIS A 68 5.73 -4.19 20.26
CA HIS A 68 5.30 -4.05 18.86
C HIS A 68 5.56 -2.62 18.33
N MET A 69 5.30 -1.58 19.13
CA MET A 69 5.64 -0.20 18.77
C MET A 69 7.13 -0.02 18.55
N TYR A 70 7.98 -0.53 19.45
CA TYR A 70 9.44 -0.48 19.31
C TYR A 70 9.90 -1.10 17.98
N ASP A 71 9.42 -2.31 17.67
CA ASP A 71 9.77 -3.01 16.44
C ASP A 71 9.29 -2.23 15.20
N THR A 72 8.12 -1.61 15.26
CA THR A 72 7.57 -0.82 14.16
C THR A 72 8.38 0.45 13.93
N VAL A 73 8.78 1.18 14.99
CA VAL A 73 9.65 2.35 14.90
C VAL A 73 11.02 1.97 14.34
N LYS A 74 11.64 0.91 14.86
CA LYS A 74 12.91 0.37 14.34
C LYS A 74 12.76 -0.08 12.89
N GLY A 75 11.70 -0.82 12.57
CA GLY A 75 11.40 -1.33 11.24
C GLY A 75 11.20 -0.22 10.21
N SER A 76 10.55 0.88 10.61
CA SER A 76 10.34 2.08 9.77
C SER A 76 11.63 2.87 9.47
N ASP A 77 12.75 2.43 10.00
CA ASP A 77 14.04 3.11 9.99
C ASP A 77 13.96 4.54 10.55
N TYR A 78 13.14 4.70 11.60
CA TYR A 78 12.94 5.90 12.43
C TYR A 78 12.31 7.11 11.73
N ILE A 79 11.78 6.97 10.52
CA ILE A 79 10.94 8.02 9.91
C ILE A 79 9.44 7.72 9.98
N GLY A 80 9.02 6.69 10.74
CA GLY A 80 7.61 6.53 11.11
C GLY A 80 7.22 7.51 12.22
N ASP A 81 6.03 8.12 12.09
CA ASP A 81 5.48 9.03 13.10
C ASP A 81 5.09 8.25 14.37
N GLN A 82 5.77 8.50 15.48
CA GLN A 82 5.65 7.67 16.68
C GLN A 82 4.30 7.81 17.39
N GLU A 83 3.61 8.93 17.25
CA GLU A 83 2.23 9.07 17.72
C GLU A 83 1.28 8.12 16.96
N ALA A 84 1.41 8.06 15.64
CA ALA A 84 0.57 7.18 14.81
C ALA A 84 0.89 5.71 15.04
N ILE A 85 2.17 5.36 15.19
CA ILE A 85 2.62 4.00 15.51
C ILE A 85 2.11 3.56 16.88
N GLU A 86 2.19 4.43 17.89
CA GLU A 86 1.63 4.17 19.23
C GLU A 86 0.14 3.88 19.13
N TYR A 87 -0.62 4.74 18.42
CA TYR A 87 -2.05 4.57 18.23
C TYR A 87 -2.37 3.21 17.59
N MET A 88 -1.69 2.87 16.51
CA MET A 88 -1.89 1.61 15.79
C MET A 88 -1.63 0.39 16.66
N CYS A 89 -0.48 0.35 17.33
CA CYS A 89 -0.08 -0.81 18.12
C CYS A 89 -0.93 -0.98 19.39
N LYS A 90 -1.31 0.13 20.03
CA LYS A 90 -2.15 0.13 21.24
C LYS A 90 -3.61 -0.25 20.95
N THR A 91 -4.16 0.20 19.82
CA THR A 91 -5.54 -0.09 19.41
C THR A 91 -5.67 -1.47 18.74
N GLY A 92 -4.56 -2.02 18.24
CA GLY A 92 -4.54 -3.27 17.48
C GLY A 92 -5.28 -4.45 18.13
N PRO A 93 -5.05 -4.79 19.40
CA PRO A 93 -5.75 -5.89 20.08
C PRO A 93 -7.28 -5.75 20.04
N GLU A 94 -7.80 -4.57 20.34
CA GLU A 94 -9.24 -4.29 20.27
C GLU A 94 -9.79 -4.50 18.85
N ALA A 95 -9.09 -3.98 17.84
CA ALA A 95 -9.47 -4.11 16.44
C ALA A 95 -9.55 -5.58 15.98
N ILE A 96 -8.64 -6.43 16.47
CA ILE A 96 -8.65 -7.88 16.15
C ILE A 96 -9.84 -8.58 16.83
N TYR A 97 -10.13 -8.27 18.08
CA TYR A 97 -11.30 -8.85 18.76
C TYR A 97 -12.61 -8.41 18.12
N GLU A 98 -12.70 -7.16 17.63
CA GLU A 98 -13.85 -6.74 16.83
C GLU A 98 -14.02 -7.59 15.55
N LEU A 99 -12.94 -7.86 14.81
CA LEU A 99 -12.98 -8.73 13.62
C LEU A 99 -13.36 -10.16 13.97
N GLU A 100 -12.85 -10.69 15.06
CA GLU A 100 -13.24 -12.02 15.58
C GLU A 100 -14.74 -12.08 15.87
N ASN A 101 -15.28 -11.07 16.57
CA ASN A 101 -16.69 -10.94 16.86
C ASN A 101 -17.57 -10.73 15.61
N MET A 102 -17.02 -10.15 14.55
CA MET A 102 -17.66 -10.05 13.24
C MET A 102 -17.69 -11.39 12.48
N GLY A 103 -16.94 -12.40 12.96
CA GLY A 103 -16.90 -13.74 12.39
C GLY A 103 -15.66 -14.06 11.54
N LEU A 104 -14.58 -13.29 11.66
CA LEU A 104 -13.34 -13.63 10.97
C LEU A 104 -12.78 -14.97 11.52
N PRO A 105 -12.59 -16.00 10.66
CA PRO A 105 -12.22 -17.34 11.09
C PRO A 105 -10.71 -17.47 11.28
N PHE A 106 -10.15 -16.82 12.29
CA PHE A 106 -8.73 -17.01 12.63
C PHE A 106 -8.41 -18.47 12.92
N SER A 107 -7.24 -18.93 12.52
CA SER A 107 -6.65 -20.19 12.99
C SER A 107 -6.49 -20.14 14.52
N ARG A 108 -6.55 -21.31 15.17
CA ARG A 108 -6.54 -21.42 16.64
C ARG A 108 -5.40 -22.29 17.15
N PHE A 109 -4.91 -21.98 18.34
CA PHE A 109 -4.14 -22.93 19.14
C PHE A 109 -5.09 -23.96 19.77
N ASP A 110 -4.55 -25.06 20.29
CA ASP A 110 -5.34 -26.14 20.92
C ASP A 110 -6.16 -25.65 22.12
N ASN A 111 -5.73 -24.59 22.79
CA ASN A 111 -6.45 -23.96 23.89
C ASN A 111 -7.61 -23.03 23.43
N GLY A 112 -7.85 -22.93 22.12
CA GLY A 112 -8.91 -22.13 21.52
C GLY A 112 -8.54 -20.65 21.29
N SER A 113 -7.37 -20.17 21.72
CA SER A 113 -6.92 -18.79 21.46
C SER A 113 -6.51 -18.59 19.99
N VAL A 114 -6.54 -17.33 19.52
CA VAL A 114 -6.14 -16.97 18.15
C VAL A 114 -4.68 -17.35 17.91
N TYR A 115 -4.44 -18.10 16.85
CA TYR A 115 -3.09 -18.50 16.45
C TYR A 115 -2.25 -17.30 16.04
N GLN A 116 -1.01 -17.27 16.49
CA GLN A 116 -0.02 -16.25 16.14
C GLN A 116 1.28 -16.90 15.70
N ARG A 117 1.88 -16.39 14.63
CA ARG A 117 3.17 -16.86 14.10
C ARG A 117 4.22 -15.75 14.05
N PRO A 118 5.53 -16.08 14.04
CA PRO A 118 6.60 -15.11 13.91
C PRO A 118 6.64 -14.50 12.51
N PHE A 119 6.99 -13.20 12.46
CA PHE A 119 7.32 -12.48 11.24
C PHE A 119 8.62 -11.71 11.43
N GLY A 120 9.22 -11.28 10.31
CA GLY A 120 10.49 -10.59 10.30
C GLY A 120 10.48 -9.26 11.05
N GLY A 121 11.54 -9.00 11.82
CA GLY A 121 11.71 -7.78 12.59
C GLY A 121 10.86 -7.67 13.85
N GLN A 122 10.16 -8.72 14.25
CA GLN A 122 9.34 -8.76 15.46
C GLN A 122 10.13 -9.36 16.63
N SER A 123 10.17 -8.64 17.76
CA SER A 123 10.95 -9.04 18.93
C SER A 123 10.21 -8.84 20.25
N LYS A 124 10.63 -9.57 21.29
CA LYS A 124 10.25 -9.36 22.69
C LYS A 124 11.22 -8.36 23.34
N ASN A 125 10.81 -7.77 24.44
CA ASN A 125 11.69 -7.00 25.32
C ASN A 125 12.53 -5.94 24.57
N PHE A 126 11.93 -5.21 23.61
CA PHE A 126 12.60 -4.12 22.91
C PHE A 126 13.88 -4.55 22.16
N GLY A 127 13.77 -5.56 21.31
CA GLY A 127 14.89 -6.05 20.49
C GLY A 127 15.54 -7.34 20.99
N GLY A 128 14.88 -8.07 21.89
CA GLY A 128 15.31 -9.38 22.37
C GLY A 128 14.97 -10.53 21.40
N GLU A 129 14.49 -11.63 21.96
CA GLU A 129 14.12 -12.84 21.18
C GLU A 129 13.01 -12.57 20.17
N GLN A 130 12.93 -13.41 19.13
CA GLN A 130 11.87 -13.37 18.12
C GLN A 130 10.48 -13.47 18.77
N ALA A 131 9.58 -12.58 18.38
CA ALA A 131 8.18 -12.59 18.79
C ALA A 131 7.28 -13.25 17.74
N ALA A 132 6.27 -13.98 18.21
CA ALA A 132 5.19 -14.53 17.39
C ALA A 132 3.91 -13.74 17.69
N ARG A 133 3.61 -12.71 16.89
CA ARG A 133 2.45 -11.83 17.10
C ARG A 133 1.55 -11.65 15.87
N THR A 134 1.78 -12.39 14.79
CA THR A 134 0.99 -12.27 13.58
C THR A 134 -0.18 -13.25 13.61
N ALA A 135 -1.39 -12.73 13.87
CA ALA A 135 -2.64 -13.48 13.84
C ALA A 135 -3.02 -13.83 12.39
N ALA A 136 -3.38 -15.07 12.13
CA ALA A 136 -3.60 -15.56 10.78
C ALA A 136 -4.83 -16.47 10.64
N ALA A 137 -5.41 -16.47 9.43
CA ALA A 137 -6.34 -17.49 8.96
C ALA A 137 -5.61 -18.29 7.87
N ALA A 138 -4.82 -19.28 8.28
CA ALA A 138 -3.85 -20.03 7.46
C ALA A 138 -2.97 -19.06 6.65
N ASP A 139 -2.92 -19.21 5.32
CA ASP A 139 -2.24 -18.29 4.37
C ASP A 139 -3.24 -17.47 3.52
N ARG A 140 -4.46 -17.28 4.03
CA ARG A 140 -5.58 -16.59 3.35
C ARG A 140 -6.24 -15.51 4.24
N THR A 141 -5.45 -14.87 5.10
CA THR A 141 -5.97 -13.89 6.07
C THR A 141 -6.66 -12.70 5.40
N GLY A 142 -6.11 -12.19 4.30
CA GLY A 142 -6.74 -11.09 3.56
C GLY A 142 -8.08 -11.48 2.93
N HIS A 143 -8.20 -12.69 2.40
CA HIS A 143 -9.46 -13.23 1.91
C HIS A 143 -10.50 -13.29 3.04
N ALA A 144 -10.14 -13.86 4.18
CA ALA A 144 -11.01 -13.95 5.35
C ALA A 144 -11.47 -12.56 5.83
N LEU A 145 -10.53 -11.61 5.95
CA LEU A 145 -10.79 -10.23 6.35
C LEU A 145 -11.77 -9.54 5.39
N LEU A 146 -11.49 -9.60 4.09
CA LEU A 146 -12.28 -8.91 3.08
C LEU A 146 -13.71 -9.43 3.02
N HIS A 147 -13.90 -10.75 3.06
CA HIS A 147 -15.22 -11.37 3.06
C HIS A 147 -16.00 -11.07 4.35
N THR A 148 -15.34 -11.06 5.52
CA THR A 148 -15.96 -10.68 6.79
C THR A 148 -16.46 -9.23 6.74
N LEU A 149 -15.63 -8.29 6.30
CA LEU A 149 -16.02 -6.88 6.18
C LEU A 149 -17.12 -6.67 5.13
N TYR A 150 -17.08 -7.39 4.02
CA TYR A 150 -18.13 -7.33 3.01
C TYR A 150 -19.49 -7.79 3.57
N GLN A 151 -19.53 -8.94 4.25
CA GLN A 151 -20.74 -9.43 4.92
C GLN A 151 -21.30 -8.42 5.92
N GLN A 152 -20.42 -7.78 6.72
CA GLN A 152 -20.85 -6.75 7.67
C GLN A 152 -21.41 -5.51 6.97
N ASN A 153 -20.83 -5.07 5.87
CA ASN A 153 -21.35 -3.97 5.07
C ASN A 153 -22.74 -4.30 4.47
N VAL A 154 -22.92 -5.51 3.94
CA VAL A 154 -24.22 -5.98 3.46
C VAL A 154 -25.25 -6.02 4.58
N LYS A 155 -24.88 -6.57 5.75
CA LYS A 155 -25.75 -6.62 6.94
C LYS A 155 -26.21 -5.23 7.39
N ASN A 156 -25.33 -4.24 7.33
CA ASN A 156 -25.61 -2.87 7.74
C ASN A 156 -26.12 -1.98 6.58
N LYS A 157 -26.44 -2.59 5.43
CA LYS A 157 -27.04 -1.91 4.26
C LYS A 157 -26.20 -0.75 3.73
N THR A 158 -24.87 -0.86 3.77
CA THR A 158 -23.98 0.09 3.10
C THR A 158 -24.32 0.14 1.61
N THR A 159 -24.47 1.34 1.03
CA THR A 159 -24.76 1.50 -0.40
C THR A 159 -23.47 1.29 -1.20
N VAL A 160 -23.37 0.15 -1.85
CA VAL A 160 -22.18 -0.25 -2.63
C VAL A 160 -22.44 -0.06 -4.11
N PHE A 161 -21.53 0.65 -4.77
CA PHE A 161 -21.46 0.86 -6.22
C PHE A 161 -20.32 0.02 -6.78
N SER A 162 -20.63 -1.21 -7.24
CA SER A 162 -19.66 -2.12 -7.86
C SER A 162 -19.46 -1.78 -9.33
N GLU A 163 -18.22 -1.88 -9.81
CA GLU A 163 -17.83 -1.55 -11.19
C GLU A 163 -18.09 -0.07 -11.55
N TRP A 164 -17.87 0.79 -10.55
CA TRP A 164 -17.83 2.24 -10.69
C TRP A 164 -16.42 2.76 -10.52
N TYR A 165 -15.92 3.45 -11.54
CA TYR A 165 -14.57 4.01 -11.56
C TYR A 165 -14.62 5.49 -11.17
N ALA A 166 -14.00 5.86 -10.04
CA ALA A 166 -13.86 7.25 -9.65
C ALA A 166 -12.88 7.97 -10.58
N LEU A 167 -13.31 9.07 -11.17
CA LEU A 167 -12.52 9.84 -12.14
C LEU A 167 -11.60 10.83 -11.45
N ASP A 168 -12.17 11.87 -10.82
CA ASP A 168 -11.42 12.91 -10.12
C ASP A 168 -12.23 13.52 -8.96
N LEU A 169 -11.50 14.13 -8.02
CA LEU A 169 -12.10 14.89 -6.92
C LEU A 169 -12.75 16.17 -7.43
N VAL A 170 -13.89 16.53 -6.87
CA VAL A 170 -14.53 17.80 -7.11
C VAL A 170 -14.14 18.77 -6.01
N LYS A 171 -13.48 19.85 -6.39
CA LYS A 171 -13.04 20.91 -5.49
C LYS A 171 -13.79 22.19 -5.79
N ASN A 172 -14.44 22.78 -4.79
CA ASN A 172 -15.20 24.00 -4.96
C ASN A 172 -14.28 25.25 -4.95
N GLN A 173 -14.86 26.43 -5.16
CA GLN A 173 -14.13 27.70 -5.20
C GLN A 173 -13.48 28.09 -3.86
N ASP A 174 -13.88 27.48 -2.74
CA ASP A 174 -13.26 27.67 -1.43
C ASP A 174 -12.03 26.75 -1.25
N GLY A 175 -11.76 25.88 -2.23
CA GLY A 175 -10.69 24.88 -2.17
C GLY A 175 -11.07 23.61 -1.40
N HIS A 176 -12.33 23.46 -0.98
CA HIS A 176 -12.82 22.30 -0.26
C HIS A 176 -13.18 21.15 -1.22
N VAL A 177 -12.90 19.91 -0.83
CA VAL A 177 -13.33 18.73 -1.57
C VAL A 177 -14.79 18.44 -1.20
N VAL A 178 -15.66 18.45 -2.21
CA VAL A 178 -17.11 18.31 -2.05
C VAL A 178 -17.67 17.07 -2.75
N GLY A 179 -16.81 16.09 -3.00
CA GLY A 179 -17.16 14.81 -3.62
C GLY A 179 -16.22 14.42 -4.74
N CYS A 180 -16.70 13.56 -5.62
CA CYS A 180 -15.96 13.09 -6.79
C CYS A 180 -16.87 12.85 -7.99
N THR A 181 -16.31 12.89 -9.19
CA THR A 181 -16.96 12.34 -10.38
C THR A 181 -16.61 10.87 -10.53
N ALA A 182 -17.54 10.08 -11.01
CA ALA A 182 -17.34 8.65 -11.27
C ALA A 182 -18.12 8.20 -12.52
N ILE A 183 -17.62 7.17 -13.18
CA ILE A 183 -18.27 6.52 -14.32
C ILE A 183 -18.80 5.16 -13.91
N ASP A 184 -20.06 4.90 -14.20
CA ASP A 184 -20.64 3.55 -14.23
C ASP A 184 -20.05 2.78 -15.40
N MET A 185 -19.29 1.73 -15.14
CA MET A 185 -18.62 0.98 -16.21
C MET A 185 -19.61 0.19 -17.06
N GLU A 186 -20.77 -0.20 -16.50
CA GLU A 186 -21.80 -0.94 -17.23
C GLU A 186 -22.47 -0.07 -18.30
N SER A 187 -22.88 1.14 -17.96
CA SER A 187 -23.64 2.04 -18.84
C SER A 187 -22.78 3.10 -19.53
N GLY A 188 -21.59 3.39 -19.00
CA GLY A 188 -20.77 4.53 -19.40
C GLY A 188 -21.29 5.88 -18.93
N GLU A 189 -22.29 5.91 -18.02
CA GLU A 189 -22.83 7.14 -17.46
C GLU A 189 -21.86 7.77 -16.46
N VAL A 190 -21.62 9.07 -16.56
CA VAL A 190 -20.82 9.85 -15.62
C VAL A 190 -21.72 10.54 -14.61
N VAL A 191 -21.42 10.38 -13.34
CA VAL A 191 -22.21 10.90 -12.21
C VAL A 191 -21.33 11.68 -11.25
N TYR A 192 -21.87 12.78 -10.72
CA TYR A 192 -21.27 13.50 -9.59
C TYR A 192 -21.80 12.94 -8.26
N PHE A 193 -20.89 12.40 -7.44
CA PHE A 193 -21.16 12.00 -6.07
C PHE A 193 -20.83 13.17 -5.14
N LYS A 194 -21.86 13.93 -4.76
CA LYS A 194 -21.73 15.04 -3.81
C LYS A 194 -21.68 14.48 -2.39
N ALA A 195 -20.69 14.89 -1.61
CA ALA A 195 -20.54 14.42 -0.24
C ALA A 195 -19.85 15.45 0.66
N LYS A 196 -20.15 15.35 1.96
CA LYS A 196 -19.50 16.09 3.02
C LYS A 196 -18.07 15.64 3.25
N ALA A 197 -17.82 14.40 3.13
CA ALA A 197 -16.50 13.82 3.25
C ALA A 197 -16.24 12.86 2.10
N THR A 198 -15.07 12.96 1.49
CA THR A 198 -14.57 12.01 0.49
C THR A 198 -13.37 11.28 1.06
N VAL A 199 -13.46 9.95 1.15
CA VAL A 199 -12.42 9.09 1.72
C VAL A 199 -11.73 8.32 0.59
N LEU A 200 -10.45 8.57 0.37
CA LEU A 200 -9.62 7.79 -0.53
C LEU A 200 -9.20 6.49 0.17
N ALA A 201 -9.56 5.35 -0.41
CA ALA A 201 -9.19 4.01 0.06
C ALA A 201 -8.77 3.10 -1.10
N THR A 202 -8.09 3.71 -2.09
CA THR A 202 -7.84 3.14 -3.42
C THR A 202 -6.68 2.15 -3.47
N GLY A 203 -5.99 1.93 -2.35
CA GLY A 203 -4.80 1.07 -2.31
C GLY A 203 -3.57 1.72 -2.95
N GLY A 204 -2.55 0.91 -3.22
CA GLY A 204 -1.28 1.37 -3.75
C GLY A 204 -1.23 1.46 -5.27
N ALA A 205 0.00 1.59 -5.80
CA ALA A 205 0.26 1.81 -7.22
C ALA A 205 1.40 0.93 -7.77
N GLY A 206 1.59 -0.28 -7.24
CA GLY A 206 2.72 -1.13 -7.63
C GLY A 206 2.79 -1.47 -9.12
N ARG A 207 1.71 -1.21 -9.87
CA ARG A 207 1.69 -1.36 -11.33
C ARG A 207 2.51 -0.32 -12.10
N ILE A 208 3.15 0.63 -11.39
CA ILE A 208 4.22 1.46 -12.00
C ILE A 208 5.48 0.64 -12.32
N TYR A 209 5.66 -0.53 -11.70
CA TYR A 209 6.79 -1.43 -11.97
C TYR A 209 6.40 -2.57 -12.90
N GLN A 210 7.36 -3.05 -13.67
CA GLN A 210 7.17 -4.19 -14.58
C GLN A 210 6.92 -5.48 -13.79
N SER A 211 7.71 -5.72 -12.72
CA SER A 211 7.56 -6.87 -11.83
C SER A 211 6.99 -6.44 -10.48
N THR A 212 5.79 -6.93 -10.17
CA THR A 212 5.08 -6.57 -8.94
C THR A 212 4.16 -7.69 -8.46
N THR A 213 4.01 -7.84 -7.15
CA THR A 213 3.01 -8.71 -6.53
C THR A 213 1.61 -8.11 -6.55
N ASN A 214 1.49 -6.85 -6.96
CA ASN A 214 0.23 -6.12 -6.93
C ASN A 214 -0.73 -6.58 -8.03
N ALA A 215 -2.02 -6.63 -7.70
CA ALA A 215 -3.08 -6.86 -8.66
C ALA A 215 -3.09 -5.78 -9.75
N HIS A 216 -3.66 -6.11 -10.92
CA HIS A 216 -3.78 -5.16 -12.05
C HIS A 216 -4.52 -3.88 -11.70
N ILE A 217 -5.38 -3.91 -10.68
CA ILE A 217 -6.17 -2.77 -10.20
C ILE A 217 -5.37 -1.77 -9.35
N ASN A 218 -4.13 -2.07 -8.95
CA ASN A 218 -3.30 -1.19 -8.12
C ASN A 218 -2.57 -0.15 -8.99
N THR A 219 -3.30 0.84 -9.42
CA THR A 219 -2.91 1.81 -10.45
C THR A 219 -2.77 3.26 -9.93
N GLY A 220 -2.76 3.46 -8.60
CA GLY A 220 -2.52 4.76 -8.00
C GLY A 220 -3.65 5.77 -8.20
N ASP A 221 -4.89 5.31 -8.31
CA ASP A 221 -6.03 6.18 -8.64
C ASP A 221 -6.19 7.33 -7.64
N GLY A 222 -6.12 7.03 -6.34
CA GLY A 222 -6.22 8.07 -5.31
C GLY A 222 -5.02 9.01 -5.29
N VAL A 223 -3.80 8.52 -5.60
CA VAL A 223 -2.61 9.38 -5.73
C VAL A 223 -2.81 10.36 -6.87
N GLY A 224 -3.22 9.88 -8.05
CA GLY A 224 -3.50 10.73 -9.20
C GLY A 224 -4.59 11.77 -8.92
N MET A 225 -5.70 11.35 -8.29
CA MET A 225 -6.79 12.27 -7.89
C MET A 225 -6.31 13.34 -6.89
N ALA A 226 -5.53 12.98 -5.89
CA ALA A 226 -4.99 13.93 -4.90
C ALA A 226 -4.04 14.94 -5.56
N LEU A 227 -3.10 14.48 -6.38
CA LEU A 227 -2.16 15.34 -7.10
C LEU A 227 -2.86 16.34 -8.02
N ARG A 228 -3.86 15.90 -8.80
CA ARG A 228 -4.64 16.80 -9.67
C ARG A 228 -5.51 17.78 -8.90
N ALA A 229 -5.90 17.44 -7.66
CA ALA A 229 -6.57 18.36 -6.76
C ALA A 229 -5.63 19.35 -6.04
N GLY A 230 -4.32 19.31 -6.34
CA GLY A 230 -3.30 20.16 -5.71
C GLY A 230 -2.86 19.67 -4.32
N VAL A 231 -3.20 18.44 -3.94
CA VAL A 231 -2.78 17.85 -2.66
C VAL A 231 -1.46 17.12 -2.85
N GLY A 232 -0.44 17.48 -2.04
CA GLY A 232 0.87 16.87 -2.08
C GLY A 232 0.87 15.43 -1.59
N VAL A 233 1.93 14.70 -1.94
CA VAL A 233 2.16 13.31 -1.48
C VAL A 233 3.51 13.19 -0.79
N GLN A 234 3.59 12.26 0.16
CA GLN A 234 4.71 12.13 1.09
C GLN A 234 5.41 10.79 0.92
N ASP A 235 6.76 10.79 1.08
CA ASP A 235 7.62 9.60 1.12
C ASP A 235 7.46 8.65 -0.09
N MET A 236 7.22 9.23 -1.29
CA MET A 236 6.95 8.46 -2.51
C MET A 236 8.17 7.66 -3.01
N GLU A 237 9.37 7.93 -2.53
CA GLU A 237 10.57 7.13 -2.77
C GLU A 237 10.57 5.80 -2.01
N MET A 238 9.71 5.65 -0.99
CA MET A 238 9.69 4.49 -0.09
C MET A 238 8.78 3.40 -0.66
N TRP A 239 9.37 2.52 -1.46
CA TRP A 239 8.74 1.34 -2.04
C TRP A 239 9.34 0.07 -1.47
N GLN A 240 8.52 -0.77 -0.84
CA GLN A 240 8.97 -2.06 -0.35
C GLN A 240 8.95 -3.11 -1.47
N PHE A 241 10.09 -3.76 -1.67
CA PHE A 241 10.20 -4.96 -2.48
C PHE A 241 10.10 -6.17 -1.56
N HIS A 242 9.09 -7.03 -1.80
CA HIS A 242 8.95 -8.26 -1.04
C HIS A 242 10.06 -9.23 -1.43
N PRO A 243 10.79 -9.81 -0.47
CA PRO A 243 11.92 -10.70 -0.77
C PRO A 243 11.57 -11.89 -1.65
N THR A 244 10.35 -12.42 -1.48
CA THR A 244 9.93 -13.70 -2.04
C THR A 244 8.71 -13.56 -2.97
N GLY A 245 8.92 -13.02 -4.18
CA GLY A 245 8.02 -13.20 -5.32
C GLY A 245 8.45 -14.41 -6.14
N ILE A 246 7.53 -15.17 -6.73
CA ILE A 246 7.86 -16.26 -7.66
C ILE A 246 8.60 -15.67 -8.87
N ALA A 247 9.78 -16.17 -9.16
CA ALA A 247 10.60 -15.68 -10.27
C ALA A 247 9.83 -15.84 -11.61
N GLY A 248 9.86 -14.77 -12.42
CA GLY A 248 9.14 -14.69 -13.70
C GLY A 248 7.64 -14.37 -13.59
N ALA A 249 6.96 -14.84 -12.56
CA ALA A 249 5.51 -14.63 -12.39
C ALA A 249 5.16 -13.41 -11.52
N GLY A 250 6.06 -12.99 -10.62
CA GLY A 250 5.81 -11.90 -9.68
C GLY A 250 4.77 -12.20 -8.59
N VAL A 251 4.26 -13.43 -8.52
CA VAL A 251 3.25 -13.84 -7.55
C VAL A 251 3.87 -13.92 -6.15
N LEU A 252 3.16 -13.38 -5.16
CA LEU A 252 3.61 -13.34 -3.77
C LEU A 252 3.74 -14.75 -3.16
N VAL A 253 4.90 -15.02 -2.58
CA VAL A 253 5.10 -16.10 -1.60
C VAL A 253 5.27 -15.47 -0.23
N THR A 254 4.30 -15.69 0.65
CA THR A 254 4.22 -15.01 1.95
C THR A 254 5.48 -15.16 2.80
N GLU A 255 5.81 -14.13 3.56
CA GLU A 255 6.80 -14.19 4.66
C GLU A 255 6.45 -15.26 5.71
N GLY A 256 5.17 -15.62 5.82
CA GLY A 256 4.72 -16.73 6.65
C GLY A 256 5.47 -18.03 6.40
N CYS A 257 5.94 -18.27 5.17
CA CYS A 257 6.79 -19.44 4.85
C CYS A 257 8.08 -19.46 5.68
N ARG A 258 8.73 -18.30 5.83
CA ARG A 258 9.92 -18.15 6.66
C ARG A 258 9.57 -18.18 8.15
N GLY A 259 8.41 -17.63 8.51
CA GLY A 259 7.86 -17.70 9.86
C GLY A 259 7.55 -19.14 10.32
N GLU A 260 7.12 -20.01 9.40
CA GLU A 260 6.91 -21.44 9.69
C GLU A 260 8.22 -22.27 9.66
N GLY A 261 9.37 -21.64 9.37
CA GLY A 261 10.70 -22.28 9.41
C GLY A 261 11.38 -22.44 8.06
N GLY A 262 10.84 -21.89 6.98
CA GLY A 262 11.49 -21.86 5.67
C GLY A 262 12.71 -20.93 5.65
N TYR A 263 13.67 -21.21 4.77
CA TYR A 263 14.88 -20.40 4.62
C TYR A 263 15.39 -20.29 3.18
N LEU A 264 16.28 -19.33 2.96
CA LEU A 264 16.79 -18.96 1.64
C LEU A 264 18.13 -19.62 1.35
N LEU A 265 18.30 -20.12 0.12
CA LEU A 265 19.52 -20.72 -0.37
C LEU A 265 19.97 -20.04 -1.67
N ASN A 266 21.27 -19.77 -1.79
CA ASN A 266 21.92 -19.40 -3.06
C ASN A 266 22.19 -20.67 -3.91
N LYS A 267 22.84 -20.49 -5.08
CA LYS A 267 23.14 -21.60 -6.01
C LYS A 267 24.05 -22.68 -5.41
N ASP A 268 24.90 -22.30 -4.46
CA ASP A 268 25.88 -23.18 -3.83
C ASP A 268 25.26 -23.95 -2.65
N GLY A 269 23.96 -23.73 -2.36
CA GLY A 269 23.24 -24.33 -1.25
C GLY A 269 23.54 -23.68 0.11
N GLU A 270 24.18 -22.51 0.13
CA GLU A 270 24.45 -21.75 1.34
C GLU A 270 23.18 -21.03 1.82
N ARG A 271 22.91 -21.11 3.13
CA ARG A 271 21.92 -20.27 3.83
C ARG A 271 22.52 -18.90 4.09
N PHE A 272 22.62 -18.08 3.03
CA PHE A 272 23.39 -16.84 3.00
C PHE A 272 22.90 -15.76 3.99
N MET A 273 21.63 -15.80 4.43
CA MET A 273 21.12 -14.85 5.41
C MET A 273 21.84 -14.89 6.76
N GLU A 274 22.47 -16.02 7.12
CA GLU A 274 23.30 -16.12 8.32
C GLU A 274 24.54 -15.21 8.27
N ARG A 275 24.99 -14.85 7.07
CA ARG A 275 26.12 -13.93 6.83
C ARG A 275 25.68 -12.47 6.88
N TYR A 276 24.47 -12.15 6.38
CA TYR A 276 23.96 -10.77 6.31
C TYR A 276 23.24 -10.33 7.59
N ALA A 277 22.58 -11.24 8.27
CA ALA A 277 21.82 -10.98 9.49
C ALA A 277 21.99 -12.13 10.49
N PRO A 278 23.11 -12.20 11.21
CA PRO A 278 23.47 -13.37 12.04
C PRO A 278 22.43 -13.74 13.10
N ASN A 279 21.71 -12.75 13.65
CA ASN A 279 20.73 -12.97 14.72
C ASN A 279 19.35 -13.34 14.17
N ALA A 280 18.79 -12.50 13.28
CA ALA A 280 17.43 -12.66 12.74
C ALA A 280 17.38 -13.59 11.52
N LYS A 281 18.49 -13.79 10.83
CA LYS A 281 18.64 -14.66 9.64
C LYS A 281 17.56 -14.33 8.61
N ASP A 282 16.81 -15.34 8.16
CA ASP A 282 15.75 -15.21 7.17
C ASP A 282 14.52 -14.40 7.66
N LEU A 283 14.45 -14.09 8.96
CA LEU A 283 13.46 -13.21 9.59
C LEU A 283 14.00 -11.81 9.91
N ALA A 284 15.05 -11.38 9.22
CA ALA A 284 15.44 -9.96 9.20
C ALA A 284 14.37 -9.11 8.50
N GLY A 285 14.48 -7.79 8.63
CA GLY A 285 13.58 -6.85 7.95
C GLY A 285 13.55 -7.08 6.44
N ARG A 286 12.40 -6.86 5.80
CA ARG A 286 12.21 -7.14 4.36
C ARG A 286 13.20 -6.42 3.46
N ASP A 287 13.53 -5.16 3.80
CA ASP A 287 14.53 -4.38 3.10
C ASP A 287 15.92 -5.03 3.15
N VAL A 288 16.31 -5.56 4.29
CA VAL A 288 17.58 -6.28 4.48
C VAL A 288 17.60 -7.56 3.66
N VAL A 289 16.56 -8.38 3.76
CA VAL A 289 16.47 -9.65 3.02
C VAL A 289 16.45 -9.42 1.52
N ALA A 290 15.66 -8.46 1.03
CA ALA A 290 15.58 -8.14 -0.41
C ALA A 290 16.93 -7.66 -0.96
N ARG A 291 17.64 -6.78 -0.24
CA ARG A 291 19.00 -6.35 -0.64
C ARG A 291 19.98 -7.52 -0.64
N SER A 292 19.95 -8.36 0.38
CA SER A 292 20.84 -9.53 0.45
C SER A 292 20.65 -10.48 -0.73
N ILE A 293 19.40 -10.77 -1.11
CA ILE A 293 19.08 -11.58 -2.30
C ILE A 293 19.65 -10.93 -3.56
N MET A 294 19.46 -9.64 -3.75
CA MET A 294 19.94 -8.95 -4.93
C MET A 294 21.48 -8.87 -4.98
N ILE A 295 22.16 -8.78 -3.83
CA ILE A 295 23.62 -8.87 -3.75
C ILE A 295 24.09 -10.26 -4.18
N GLU A 296 23.47 -11.34 -3.66
CA GLU A 296 23.80 -12.71 -4.07
C GLU A 296 23.67 -12.90 -5.59
N ILE A 297 22.60 -12.39 -6.18
CA ILE A 297 22.39 -12.46 -7.63
C ILE A 297 23.45 -11.65 -8.40
N ARG A 298 23.72 -10.42 -8.00
CA ARG A 298 24.69 -9.53 -8.68
C ARG A 298 26.13 -10.05 -8.61
N GLU A 299 26.50 -10.68 -7.52
CA GLU A 299 27.82 -11.28 -7.33
C GLU A 299 27.93 -12.70 -7.93
N GLY A 300 26.94 -13.13 -8.70
CA GLY A 300 26.96 -14.38 -9.44
C GLY A 300 26.71 -15.63 -8.59
N ARG A 301 26.15 -15.46 -7.38
CA ARG A 301 25.73 -16.58 -6.52
C ARG A 301 24.23 -16.89 -6.61
N GLY A 302 23.49 -16.18 -7.48
CA GLY A 302 22.13 -16.53 -7.85
C GLY A 302 22.06 -17.82 -8.68
N CYS A 303 20.87 -18.45 -8.64
CA CYS A 303 20.56 -19.57 -9.53
C CYS A 303 20.13 -19.02 -10.89
N ASP A 304 20.46 -19.75 -11.97
CA ASP A 304 19.96 -19.47 -13.31
C ASP A 304 18.75 -20.39 -13.59
N GLY A 305 17.81 -19.89 -14.37
CA GLY A 305 16.63 -20.64 -14.76
C GLY A 305 15.85 -19.99 -15.89
N PRO A 306 14.76 -20.61 -16.35
CA PRO A 306 13.96 -20.12 -17.48
C PRO A 306 13.32 -18.75 -17.21
N TRP A 307 13.26 -18.33 -15.95
CA TRP A 307 12.70 -17.05 -15.50
C TRP A 307 13.76 -16.01 -15.13
N GLY A 308 15.03 -16.24 -15.48
CA GLY A 308 16.15 -15.39 -15.13
C GLY A 308 16.80 -15.72 -13.77
N PRO A 309 17.72 -14.85 -13.29
CA PRO A 309 18.42 -15.06 -12.04
C PRO A 309 17.44 -15.04 -10.85
N HIS A 310 17.63 -15.97 -9.90
CA HIS A 310 16.77 -16.14 -8.73
C HIS A 310 17.51 -16.77 -7.55
N ILE A 311 16.83 -16.86 -6.42
CA ILE A 311 17.26 -17.57 -5.21
C ILE A 311 16.24 -18.67 -4.92
N LYS A 312 16.58 -19.62 -4.07
CA LYS A 312 15.71 -20.74 -3.68
C LYS A 312 15.13 -20.53 -2.28
N LEU A 313 13.81 -20.64 -2.15
CA LEU A 313 13.13 -20.73 -0.85
C LEU A 313 12.87 -22.21 -0.53
N LYS A 314 13.53 -22.72 0.51
CA LYS A 314 13.43 -24.12 0.94
C LYS A 314 12.32 -24.30 1.98
N LEU A 315 11.38 -25.19 1.69
CA LEU A 315 10.25 -25.55 2.56
C LEU A 315 10.08 -27.05 2.78
N ASP A 316 10.63 -27.90 1.92
CA ASP A 316 10.44 -29.36 1.91
C ASP A 316 10.83 -30.06 3.23
N HIS A 317 11.77 -29.48 4.00
CA HIS A 317 12.18 -29.97 5.31
C HIS A 317 11.09 -29.82 6.40
N LEU A 318 10.07 -28.97 6.19
CA LEU A 318 8.96 -28.78 7.13
C LEU A 318 7.97 -29.95 7.12
N GLY A 319 7.98 -30.74 6.05
CA GLY A 319 7.10 -31.87 5.86
C GLY A 319 5.72 -31.53 5.31
N LYS A 320 5.10 -32.54 4.69
CA LYS A 320 3.81 -32.36 3.98
C LYS A 320 2.68 -31.85 4.89
N GLU A 321 2.57 -32.38 6.10
CA GLU A 321 1.50 -32.05 7.04
C GLU A 321 1.50 -30.55 7.42
N VAL A 322 2.68 -30.00 7.72
CA VAL A 322 2.83 -28.56 8.03
C VAL A 322 2.48 -27.72 6.82
N LEU A 323 3.01 -28.08 5.64
CA LEU A 323 2.76 -27.32 4.41
C LEU A 323 1.29 -27.32 4.02
N GLU A 324 0.61 -28.45 4.06
CA GLU A 324 -0.81 -28.54 3.68
C GLU A 324 -1.76 -27.91 4.73
N SER A 325 -1.38 -27.87 6.01
CA SER A 325 -2.22 -27.26 7.05
C SER A 325 -1.98 -25.76 7.22
N ARG A 326 -0.73 -25.29 7.11
CA ARG A 326 -0.33 -23.90 7.39
C ARG A 326 -0.18 -23.04 6.14
N LEU A 327 0.18 -23.65 5.00
CA LEU A 327 0.54 -22.96 3.75
C LEU A 327 -0.14 -23.60 2.51
N PRO A 328 -1.43 -23.99 2.58
CA PRO A 328 -2.09 -24.69 1.47
C PRO A 328 -2.13 -23.87 0.19
N GLY A 329 -2.37 -22.55 0.28
CA GLY A 329 -2.39 -21.64 -0.86
C GLY A 329 -1.01 -21.47 -1.48
N ILE A 330 0.06 -21.44 -0.69
CA ILE A 330 1.44 -21.39 -1.21
C ILE A 330 1.78 -22.64 -1.99
N CYS A 331 1.36 -23.80 -1.51
CA CYS A 331 1.54 -25.06 -2.26
C CYS A 331 0.83 -25.02 -3.62
N GLU A 332 -0.38 -24.50 -3.68
CA GLU A 332 -1.15 -24.34 -4.91
C GLU A 332 -0.48 -23.34 -5.86
N LEU A 333 -0.12 -22.15 -5.38
CA LEU A 333 0.55 -21.10 -6.16
C LEU A 333 1.89 -21.58 -6.74
N SER A 334 2.69 -22.29 -5.94
CA SER A 334 3.99 -22.79 -6.39
C SER A 334 3.85 -23.84 -7.49
N ARG A 335 2.90 -24.76 -7.38
CA ARG A 335 2.61 -25.74 -8.43
C ARG A 335 2.10 -25.09 -9.71
N THR A 336 1.26 -24.05 -9.57
CA THR A 336 0.64 -23.36 -10.71
C THR A 336 1.60 -22.44 -11.45
N PHE A 337 2.35 -21.59 -10.72
CA PHE A 337 3.13 -20.50 -11.31
C PHE A 337 4.63 -20.77 -11.39
N ALA A 338 5.18 -21.57 -10.49
CA ALA A 338 6.58 -21.98 -10.53
C ALA A 338 6.79 -23.39 -11.10
N HIS A 339 5.70 -24.17 -11.27
CA HIS A 339 5.73 -25.58 -11.66
C HIS A 339 6.57 -26.44 -10.69
N VAL A 340 6.57 -26.06 -9.40
CA VAL A 340 7.35 -26.67 -8.32
C VAL A 340 6.40 -27.19 -7.25
N ASP A 341 6.64 -28.41 -6.76
CA ASP A 341 5.97 -28.93 -5.56
C ASP A 341 6.82 -28.62 -4.32
N PRO A 342 6.43 -27.65 -3.47
CA PRO A 342 7.24 -27.23 -2.34
C PRO A 342 7.42 -28.29 -1.25
N VAL A 343 6.67 -29.39 -1.32
CA VAL A 343 6.89 -30.58 -0.47
C VAL A 343 8.14 -31.35 -0.87
N LYS A 344 8.63 -31.18 -2.11
CA LYS A 344 9.73 -31.96 -2.69
C LYS A 344 10.95 -31.13 -3.05
N GLU A 345 10.76 -29.88 -3.43
CA GLU A 345 11.83 -29.03 -3.96
C GLU A 345 11.61 -27.54 -3.62
N PRO A 346 12.69 -26.72 -3.58
CA PRO A 346 12.61 -25.31 -3.26
C PRO A 346 11.89 -24.48 -4.34
N ILE A 347 11.22 -23.40 -3.91
CA ILE A 347 10.54 -22.43 -4.80
C ILE A 347 11.55 -21.42 -5.33
N PRO A 348 11.62 -21.15 -6.66
CA PRO A 348 12.43 -20.08 -7.22
C PRO A 348 11.81 -18.71 -6.91
N ILE A 349 12.57 -17.81 -6.26
CA ILE A 349 12.06 -16.50 -5.81
C ILE A 349 13.02 -15.36 -6.15
N ILE A 350 12.46 -14.15 -6.29
CA ILE A 350 13.20 -12.91 -6.50
C ILE A 350 12.48 -11.74 -5.81
N PRO A 351 13.20 -10.71 -5.32
CA PRO A 351 12.57 -9.51 -4.80
C PRO A 351 11.68 -8.83 -5.85
N THR A 352 10.45 -8.52 -5.44
CA THR A 352 9.39 -8.03 -6.34
C THR A 352 8.67 -6.85 -5.70
N CYS A 353 8.37 -5.78 -6.44
CA CYS A 353 7.66 -4.62 -5.93
C CYS A 353 6.35 -5.05 -5.25
N HIS A 354 6.10 -4.55 -4.02
CA HIS A 354 5.04 -5.09 -3.17
C HIS A 354 4.15 -4.04 -2.50
N TYR A 355 4.73 -3.00 -1.89
CA TYR A 355 3.97 -2.07 -1.06
C TYR A 355 4.50 -0.64 -1.17
N MET A 356 3.58 0.32 -1.28
CA MET A 356 3.84 1.75 -1.27
C MET A 356 3.74 2.28 0.16
N MET A 357 4.89 2.61 0.80
CA MET A 357 4.86 3.17 2.15
C MET A 357 4.48 4.66 2.17
N GLY A 358 4.82 5.38 1.11
CA GLY A 358 4.37 6.75 0.89
C GLY A 358 2.91 6.85 0.47
N GLY A 359 2.43 8.07 0.25
CA GLY A 359 1.06 8.35 -0.19
C GLY A 359 0.60 9.73 0.23
N VAL A 360 -0.71 9.94 0.30
CA VAL A 360 -1.30 11.20 0.77
C VAL A 360 -1.08 11.32 2.29
N PRO A 361 -0.42 12.38 2.79
CA PRO A 361 -0.18 12.54 4.22
C PRO A 361 -1.49 12.70 4.99
N THR A 362 -1.62 11.97 6.10
CA THR A 362 -2.80 12.02 6.96
C THR A 362 -2.43 12.07 8.44
N ASN A 363 -3.36 12.56 9.26
CA ASN A 363 -3.32 12.34 10.71
C ASN A 363 -3.98 11.00 11.09
N VAL A 364 -4.00 10.68 12.37
CA VAL A 364 -4.57 9.43 12.91
C VAL A 364 -6.09 9.28 12.68
N ASN A 365 -6.78 10.37 12.39
CA ASN A 365 -8.21 10.38 12.06
C ASN A 365 -8.49 10.23 10.55
N GLY A 366 -7.44 10.01 9.75
CA GLY A 366 -7.54 9.89 8.30
C GLY A 366 -7.74 11.20 7.55
N GLN A 367 -7.72 12.36 8.22
CA GLN A 367 -7.80 13.66 7.53
C GLN A 367 -6.53 13.88 6.71
N CYS A 368 -6.69 14.13 5.41
CA CYS A 368 -5.56 14.49 4.55
C CYS A 368 -4.97 15.83 4.97
N LEU A 369 -3.65 15.93 4.93
CA LEU A 369 -2.90 17.09 5.39
C LEU A 369 -2.26 17.84 4.22
N THR A 370 -2.20 19.14 4.36
CA THR A 370 -1.35 20.04 3.57
C THR A 370 -0.60 20.95 4.51
N GLN A 371 0.36 21.73 4.01
CA GLN A 371 1.08 22.70 4.82
C GLN A 371 0.56 24.12 4.55
N ASP A 372 0.37 24.90 5.62
CA ASP A 372 0.12 26.33 5.53
C ASP A 372 1.40 27.12 5.13
N ASN A 373 1.28 28.43 4.96
CA ASN A 373 2.41 29.28 4.60
C ASN A 373 3.54 29.32 5.66
N ASN A 374 3.27 28.83 6.87
CA ASN A 374 4.25 28.73 7.97
C ASN A 374 4.86 27.33 8.08
N GLY A 375 4.45 26.40 7.22
CA GLY A 375 4.89 24.99 7.24
C GLY A 375 4.17 24.13 8.27
N ASN A 376 3.06 24.58 8.87
CA ASN A 376 2.27 23.79 9.79
C ASN A 376 1.30 22.89 9.01
N ASP A 377 1.12 21.67 9.50
CA ASP A 377 0.14 20.74 8.95
C ASP A 377 -1.29 21.21 9.24
N VAL A 378 -2.09 21.32 8.18
CA VAL A 378 -3.51 21.68 8.25
C VAL A 378 -4.35 20.68 7.46
N PRO A 379 -5.56 20.32 7.93
CA PRO A 379 -6.43 19.41 7.21
C PRO A 379 -6.92 20.00 5.88
N VAL A 380 -6.94 19.20 4.84
CA VAL A 380 -7.66 19.49 3.59
C VAL A 380 -9.14 19.25 3.84
N VAL A 381 -9.94 20.32 3.77
CA VAL A 381 -11.37 20.25 4.10
C VAL A 381 -12.12 19.30 3.17
N GLY A 382 -12.86 18.36 3.75
CA GLY A 382 -13.66 17.38 3.02
C GLY A 382 -12.89 16.17 2.49
N LEU A 383 -11.55 16.10 2.66
CA LEU A 383 -10.73 15.01 2.13
C LEU A 383 -10.10 14.16 3.22
N PHE A 384 -10.26 12.84 3.09
CA PHE A 384 -9.72 11.81 3.97
C PHE A 384 -9.01 10.74 3.14
N ALA A 385 -8.08 10.02 3.76
CA ALA A 385 -7.46 8.84 3.16
C ALA A 385 -7.15 7.77 4.21
N VAL A 386 -7.31 6.50 3.85
CA VAL A 386 -7.05 5.35 4.73
C VAL A 386 -6.44 4.18 3.95
N GLY A 387 -5.63 3.37 4.62
CA GLY A 387 -4.94 2.24 4.00
C GLY A 387 -3.74 2.66 3.16
N GLU A 388 -3.35 1.84 2.19
CA GLU A 388 -2.10 2.01 1.44
C GLU A 388 -1.99 3.31 0.61
N ILE A 389 -3.10 3.95 0.26
CA ILE A 389 -3.10 5.29 -0.36
C ILE A 389 -2.66 6.39 0.63
N ALA A 390 -2.93 6.19 1.91
CA ALA A 390 -2.62 7.14 2.96
C ALA A 390 -1.20 6.95 3.49
N CYS A 391 -0.51 8.05 3.75
CA CYS A 391 0.73 8.07 4.50
C CYS A 391 0.46 8.65 5.89
N VAL A 392 -0.10 7.83 6.80
CA VAL A 392 -0.20 8.15 8.22
C VAL A 392 1.14 7.98 8.92
N SER A 393 2.15 7.59 8.16
CA SER A 393 3.56 7.43 8.56
C SER A 393 3.82 6.36 9.61
N VAL A 394 3.06 5.27 9.61
CA VAL A 394 3.35 4.12 10.50
C VAL A 394 4.38 3.16 9.91
N HIS A 395 4.61 3.21 8.60
CA HIS A 395 5.54 2.32 7.91
C HIS A 395 6.91 2.95 7.65
N GLY A 396 6.98 4.28 7.53
CA GLY A 396 8.20 5.01 7.26
C GLY A 396 8.96 4.49 6.06
N ALA A 397 10.24 4.19 6.22
CA ALA A 397 11.10 3.73 5.12
C ALA A 397 11.02 2.22 4.84
N ASN A 398 10.41 1.42 5.74
CA ASN A 398 10.23 -0.02 5.55
C ASN A 398 9.14 -0.56 6.47
N ARG A 399 8.16 -1.23 5.88
CA ARG A 399 7.01 -1.80 6.57
C ARG A 399 7.33 -3.18 7.14
N LEU A 400 6.98 -3.41 8.39
CA LEU A 400 6.99 -4.76 8.97
C LEU A 400 5.85 -5.61 8.42
N GLY A 401 6.11 -6.89 8.24
CA GLY A 401 5.11 -7.85 7.79
C GLY A 401 3.90 -7.89 8.71
N GLY A 402 2.70 -7.91 8.11
CA GLY A 402 1.43 -7.93 8.84
C GLY A 402 0.93 -6.58 9.37
N ASN A 403 1.77 -5.54 9.43
CA ASN A 403 1.36 -4.20 9.83
C ASN A 403 0.44 -3.53 8.79
N SER A 404 0.49 -3.91 7.51
CA SER A 404 -0.42 -3.33 6.50
C SER A 404 -1.87 -3.69 6.76
N LEU A 405 -2.17 -4.94 7.10
CA LEU A 405 -3.54 -5.33 7.42
C LEU A 405 -4.01 -4.72 8.74
N LEU A 406 -3.13 -4.53 9.71
CA LEU A 406 -3.44 -3.82 10.94
C LEU A 406 -3.76 -2.34 10.66
N ASP A 407 -2.95 -1.66 9.85
CA ASP A 407 -3.17 -0.30 9.38
C ASP A 407 -4.56 -0.14 8.75
N LEU A 408 -4.94 -1.01 7.79
CA LEU A 408 -6.25 -0.97 7.14
C LEU A 408 -7.40 -0.97 8.15
N VAL A 409 -7.32 -1.82 9.15
CA VAL A 409 -8.39 -2.03 10.13
C VAL A 409 -8.43 -0.89 11.14
N VAL A 410 -7.27 -0.53 11.70
CA VAL A 410 -7.17 0.50 12.75
C VAL A 410 -7.51 1.89 12.22
N PHE A 411 -6.90 2.31 11.10
CA PHE A 411 -7.14 3.66 10.58
C PHE A 411 -8.43 3.76 9.75
N GLY A 412 -8.88 2.69 9.11
CA GLY A 412 -10.22 2.65 8.54
C GLY A 412 -11.30 2.85 9.61
N ARG A 413 -11.15 2.18 10.76
CA ARG A 413 -12.01 2.36 11.94
C ARG A 413 -11.91 3.79 12.49
N ALA A 414 -10.70 4.30 12.69
CA ALA A 414 -10.46 5.63 13.25
C ALA A 414 -11.09 6.74 12.40
N ALA A 415 -10.89 6.71 11.10
CA ALA A 415 -11.50 7.66 10.17
C ALA A 415 -13.03 7.55 10.17
N GLY A 416 -13.57 6.33 10.16
CA GLY A 416 -15.01 6.11 10.25
C GLY A 416 -15.61 6.68 11.55
N MET A 417 -14.98 6.45 12.70
CA MET A 417 -15.41 7.00 13.99
C MET A 417 -15.34 8.52 14.02
N HIS A 418 -14.24 9.10 13.50
CA HIS A 418 -14.11 10.56 13.40
C HIS A 418 -15.23 11.15 12.55
N LEU A 419 -15.52 10.56 11.39
CA LEU A 419 -16.59 11.01 10.51
C LEU A 419 -17.98 10.88 11.16
N VAL A 420 -18.26 9.80 11.88
CA VAL A 420 -19.51 9.64 12.63
C VAL A 420 -19.75 10.80 13.59
N ASN A 421 -18.69 11.25 14.26
CA ASN A 421 -18.77 12.32 15.26
C ASN A 421 -18.82 13.72 14.64
N THR A 422 -18.25 13.92 13.44
CA THR A 422 -18.04 15.27 12.88
C THR A 422 -18.95 15.60 11.69
N LEU A 423 -19.44 14.63 10.93
CA LEU A 423 -20.25 14.86 9.72
C LEU A 423 -21.47 15.77 9.92
N GLY A 424 -22.05 15.78 11.14
CA GLY A 424 -23.18 16.66 11.47
C GLY A 424 -22.82 18.14 11.53
N GLU A 425 -21.57 18.44 11.85
CA GLU A 425 -21.04 19.80 12.06
C GLU A 425 -20.14 20.26 10.89
N MET A 426 -19.82 19.37 9.96
CA MET A 426 -18.97 19.71 8.81
C MET A 426 -19.69 20.68 7.88
N ASP A 427 -19.06 21.81 7.68
CA ASP A 427 -19.44 22.80 6.65
C ASP A 427 -18.51 22.61 5.43
N HIS A 428 -19.08 22.51 4.25
CA HIS A 428 -18.32 22.36 3.01
C HIS A 428 -18.10 23.67 2.27
N GLY A 429 -18.57 24.79 2.80
CA GLY A 429 -18.64 26.02 2.07
C GLY A 429 -19.67 25.95 0.91
N ARG A 430 -19.30 26.51 -0.24
CA ARG A 430 -20.16 26.58 -1.41
C ARG A 430 -20.31 25.22 -2.11
N ASP A 431 -21.48 25.01 -2.70
CA ASP A 431 -21.67 23.91 -3.65
C ASP A 431 -20.71 24.03 -4.85
N ALA A 432 -20.40 22.90 -5.48
CA ALA A 432 -19.62 22.89 -6.71
C ALA A 432 -20.35 23.67 -7.82
N SER A 433 -19.62 24.55 -8.50
CA SER A 433 -20.09 25.23 -9.70
C SER A 433 -19.96 24.32 -10.93
N GLU A 434 -20.57 24.74 -12.04
CA GLU A 434 -20.41 24.01 -13.32
C GLU A 434 -18.94 23.97 -13.76
N SER A 435 -18.16 25.03 -13.53
CA SER A 435 -16.73 25.06 -13.84
C SER A 435 -15.90 24.10 -12.97
N ASP A 436 -16.30 23.86 -11.72
CA ASP A 436 -15.62 22.91 -10.82
C ASP A 436 -15.87 21.48 -11.30
N LEU A 437 -17.07 21.17 -11.77
CA LEU A 437 -17.40 19.88 -12.39
C LEU A 437 -16.68 19.68 -13.73
N ASP A 438 -16.60 20.70 -14.58
CA ASP A 438 -15.86 20.64 -15.84
C ASP A 438 -14.37 20.38 -15.60
N ALA A 439 -13.78 20.99 -14.57
CA ALA A 439 -12.40 20.73 -14.16
C ALA A 439 -12.19 19.26 -13.74
N ALA A 440 -13.11 18.69 -12.95
CA ALA A 440 -13.08 17.29 -12.53
C ALA A 440 -13.35 16.29 -13.68
N LEU A 441 -13.82 16.75 -14.82
CA LEU A 441 -14.06 15.95 -16.02
C LEU A 441 -13.02 16.17 -17.13
N ALA A 442 -12.11 17.11 -16.97
CA ALA A 442 -11.17 17.52 -18.03
C ALA A 442 -10.34 16.35 -18.56
N ARG A 443 -9.86 15.48 -17.66
CA ARG A 443 -9.07 14.29 -18.00
C ARG A 443 -9.91 13.26 -18.77
N PHE A 444 -11.10 12.97 -18.31
CA PHE A 444 -12.04 12.08 -18.99
C PHE A 444 -12.35 12.61 -20.40
N ASN A 445 -12.72 13.90 -20.52
CA ASN A 445 -13.03 14.54 -21.80
C ASN A 445 -11.83 14.53 -22.74
N ARG A 446 -10.60 14.66 -22.26
CA ARG A 446 -9.40 14.55 -23.09
C ARG A 446 -9.34 13.19 -23.79
N TRP A 447 -9.51 12.10 -23.05
CA TRP A 447 -9.50 10.75 -23.63
C TRP A 447 -10.65 10.53 -24.63
N GLU A 448 -11.85 10.98 -24.30
CA GLU A 448 -13.01 10.88 -25.20
C GLU A 448 -12.82 11.62 -26.53
N ASN A 449 -11.98 12.64 -26.56
CA ASN A 449 -11.75 13.47 -27.75
C ASN A 449 -10.44 13.12 -28.49
N CYS A 450 -9.59 12.24 -27.98
CA CYS A 450 -8.32 11.90 -28.62
C CYS A 450 -8.44 10.57 -29.39
N ARG A 451 -8.42 10.67 -30.73
CA ARG A 451 -8.54 9.49 -31.65
C ARG A 451 -7.26 9.23 -32.44
N ASP A 452 -6.40 10.20 -32.56
CA ASP A 452 -5.11 10.11 -33.23
C ASP A 452 -4.00 10.23 -32.18
N GLY A 453 -2.96 9.41 -32.31
CA GLY A 453 -1.85 9.46 -31.38
C GLY A 453 -1.23 8.09 -31.12
N GLU A 454 -0.40 8.03 -30.10
CA GLU A 454 0.33 6.82 -29.75
C GLU A 454 -0.56 5.81 -28.98
N ASP A 455 -0.22 4.54 -29.12
CA ASP A 455 -0.86 3.44 -28.40
C ASP A 455 -0.53 3.54 -26.89
N PRO A 456 -1.55 3.68 -26.02
CA PRO A 456 -1.34 3.76 -24.56
C PRO A 456 -0.71 2.51 -23.96
N VAL A 457 -0.86 1.35 -24.59
CA VAL A 457 -0.24 0.08 -24.14
C VAL A 457 1.28 0.17 -24.22
N GLN A 458 1.82 0.78 -25.30
CA GLN A 458 3.26 0.96 -25.45
C GLN A 458 3.80 1.97 -24.42
N ILE A 459 3.08 3.06 -24.20
CA ILE A 459 3.44 4.08 -23.19
C ILE A 459 3.49 3.45 -21.79
N ARG A 460 2.51 2.60 -21.44
CA ARG A 460 2.49 1.86 -20.15
C ARG A 460 3.72 0.95 -20.01
N LYS A 461 4.07 0.20 -21.06
CA LYS A 461 5.25 -0.67 -21.05
C LYS A 461 6.55 0.12 -20.86
N ASP A 462 6.68 1.26 -21.53
CA ASP A 462 7.86 2.12 -21.41
C ASP A 462 7.97 2.71 -20.00
N LEU A 463 6.88 3.20 -19.41
CA LEU A 463 6.83 3.66 -18.03
C LEU A 463 7.27 2.56 -17.06
N GLN A 464 6.70 1.36 -17.16
CA GLN A 464 7.01 0.24 -16.27
C GLN A 464 8.47 -0.21 -16.39
N ARG A 465 9.01 -0.22 -17.61
CA ARG A 465 10.42 -0.53 -17.86
C ARG A 465 11.35 0.53 -17.27
N CYS A 466 11.05 1.81 -17.46
CA CYS A 466 11.82 2.92 -16.90
C CYS A 466 11.87 2.83 -15.37
N MET A 467 10.73 2.61 -14.72
CA MET A 467 10.64 2.47 -13.26
C MET A 467 11.42 1.23 -12.76
N GLN A 468 11.27 0.10 -13.44
CA GLN A 468 11.96 -1.14 -13.07
C GLN A 468 13.48 -1.01 -13.17
N ASN A 469 13.98 -0.34 -14.20
CA ASN A 469 15.41 -0.23 -14.44
C ASN A 469 16.09 0.81 -13.54
N ASN A 470 15.42 1.94 -13.25
CA ASN A 470 16.07 3.09 -12.62
C ASN A 470 15.66 3.32 -11.16
N PHE A 471 14.53 2.73 -10.67
CA PHE A 471 13.95 3.04 -9.36
C PHE A 471 13.58 1.78 -8.55
N SER A 472 14.22 0.64 -8.80
CA SER A 472 13.92 -0.60 -8.07
C SER A 472 14.69 -0.72 -6.74
N VAL A 473 15.11 -1.94 -6.35
CA VAL A 473 15.75 -2.20 -5.04
C VAL A 473 17.01 -1.37 -4.82
N PHE A 474 17.90 -1.32 -5.84
CA PHE A 474 19.10 -0.51 -5.81
C PHE A 474 18.99 0.68 -6.75
N ARG A 475 19.46 1.83 -6.27
CA ARG A 475 19.36 3.12 -6.96
C ARG A 475 20.70 3.81 -7.04
N GLU A 476 20.88 4.59 -8.08
CA GLU A 476 22.08 5.39 -8.30
C GLU A 476 21.67 6.73 -8.93
N GLY A 477 22.30 7.82 -8.48
CA GLY A 477 21.92 9.17 -8.87
C GLY A 477 21.91 9.41 -10.39
N ALA A 478 22.93 8.91 -11.11
CA ALA A 478 23.00 9.04 -12.57
C ALA A 478 21.83 8.31 -13.26
N ALA A 479 21.59 7.04 -12.91
CA ALA A 479 20.50 6.24 -13.47
C ALA A 479 19.12 6.83 -13.15
N MET A 480 18.92 7.33 -11.92
CA MET A 480 17.67 7.99 -11.54
C MET A 480 17.45 9.31 -12.28
N ALA A 481 18.50 10.08 -12.55
CA ALA A 481 18.40 11.31 -13.32
C ALA A 481 18.02 11.03 -14.78
N GLU A 482 18.62 10.01 -15.40
CA GLU A 482 18.24 9.51 -16.73
C GLU A 482 16.79 9.01 -16.76
N GLY A 483 16.40 8.22 -15.75
CA GLY A 483 15.02 7.73 -15.61
C GLY A 483 13.99 8.85 -15.46
N LEU A 484 14.30 9.90 -14.68
CA LEU A 484 13.42 11.07 -14.56
C LEU A 484 13.31 11.83 -15.90
N ALA A 485 14.38 11.95 -16.66
CA ALA A 485 14.34 12.55 -18.00
C ALA A 485 13.50 11.70 -18.97
N GLU A 486 13.64 10.37 -18.94
CA GLU A 486 12.80 9.44 -19.71
C GLU A 486 11.33 9.56 -19.33
N LEU A 487 10.99 9.61 -18.04
CA LEU A 487 9.61 9.79 -17.56
C LEU A 487 8.98 11.11 -18.04
N LYS A 488 9.74 12.19 -18.12
CA LYS A 488 9.25 13.46 -18.70
C LYS A 488 8.85 13.29 -20.17
N VAL A 489 9.64 12.57 -20.95
CA VAL A 489 9.33 12.27 -22.36
C VAL A 489 8.09 11.38 -22.46
N ILE A 490 7.99 10.34 -21.64
CA ILE A 490 6.83 9.44 -21.60
C ILE A 490 5.56 10.20 -21.22
N ARG A 491 5.64 11.13 -20.25
CA ARG A 491 4.51 11.97 -19.83
C ARG A 491 4.02 12.91 -20.96
N GLU A 492 4.93 13.46 -21.75
CA GLU A 492 4.52 14.27 -22.92
C GLU A 492 3.84 13.41 -24.00
N ARG A 493 4.34 12.21 -24.27
CA ARG A 493 3.72 11.24 -25.19
C ARG A 493 2.30 10.88 -24.73
N LEU A 494 2.09 10.70 -23.42
CA LEU A 494 0.78 10.37 -22.86
C LEU A 494 -0.28 11.44 -23.11
N LYS A 495 0.09 12.71 -23.18
CA LYS A 495 -0.85 13.81 -23.45
C LYS A 495 -1.56 13.68 -24.79
N SER A 496 -0.91 13.05 -25.78
CA SER A 496 -1.43 12.83 -27.12
C SER A 496 -1.74 11.37 -27.43
N ALA A 497 -1.82 10.51 -26.40
CA ALA A 497 -2.19 9.12 -26.60
C ALA A 497 -3.67 8.97 -26.97
N ARG A 498 -3.98 8.00 -27.85
CA ARG A 498 -5.31 7.79 -28.39
C ARG A 498 -6.15 6.79 -27.57
N LEU A 499 -7.46 6.95 -27.67
CA LEU A 499 -8.45 5.95 -27.25
C LEU A 499 -9.12 5.39 -28.51
N ASP A 500 -8.91 4.10 -28.79
CA ASP A 500 -9.44 3.45 -29.99
C ASP A 500 -10.90 3.00 -29.81
N ASP A 501 -11.21 2.39 -28.66
CA ASP A 501 -12.55 1.93 -28.35
C ASP A 501 -13.45 3.09 -27.90
N THR A 502 -14.54 3.32 -28.64
CA THR A 502 -15.52 4.37 -28.37
C THR A 502 -16.82 3.84 -27.76
N SER A 503 -16.91 2.53 -27.52
CA SER A 503 -18.08 1.94 -26.85
C SER A 503 -18.29 2.56 -25.47
N LYS A 504 -19.54 2.56 -25.00
CA LYS A 504 -19.86 3.09 -23.66
C LYS A 504 -19.82 1.97 -22.62
N GLU A 505 -20.44 0.86 -22.93
CA GLU A 505 -20.64 -0.28 -22.05
C GLU A 505 -19.34 -1.07 -21.87
N PHE A 506 -18.91 -1.26 -20.62
CA PHE A 506 -17.71 -2.02 -20.23
C PHE A 506 -16.45 -1.72 -21.04
N ASN A 507 -16.22 -0.46 -21.38
CA ASN A 507 -15.04 -0.04 -22.12
C ASN A 507 -13.79 -0.11 -21.23
N THR A 508 -13.17 -1.29 -21.22
CA THR A 508 -11.96 -1.54 -20.40
C THR A 508 -10.75 -0.75 -20.90
N GLN A 509 -10.63 -0.48 -22.20
CA GLN A 509 -9.56 0.36 -22.72
C GLN A 509 -9.63 1.78 -22.17
N ARG A 510 -10.84 2.37 -22.08
CA ARG A 510 -11.05 3.68 -21.45
C ARG A 510 -10.55 3.68 -20.01
N ILE A 511 -10.92 2.66 -19.22
CA ILE A 511 -10.48 2.57 -17.83
C ILE A 511 -8.95 2.43 -17.75
N GLU A 512 -8.34 1.59 -18.58
CA GLU A 512 -6.89 1.42 -18.63
C GLU A 512 -6.14 2.70 -19.03
N CYS A 513 -6.71 3.51 -19.92
CA CYS A 513 -6.19 4.82 -20.29
C CYS A 513 -6.24 5.81 -19.11
N LEU A 514 -7.37 5.84 -18.40
CA LEU A 514 -7.53 6.67 -17.18
C LEU A 514 -6.59 6.23 -16.05
N GLU A 515 -6.39 4.92 -15.89
CA GLU A 515 -5.41 4.37 -14.94
C GLU A 515 -3.97 4.71 -15.33
N LEU A 516 -3.66 4.79 -16.62
CA LEU A 516 -2.32 5.15 -17.08
C LEU A 516 -1.94 6.59 -16.70
N ASP A 517 -2.87 7.52 -16.71
CA ASP A 517 -2.64 8.88 -16.18
C ASP A 517 -2.24 8.82 -14.70
N ASN A 518 -2.93 8.02 -13.88
CA ASN A 518 -2.65 7.88 -12.45
C ASN A 518 -1.30 7.20 -12.20
N LEU A 519 -0.98 6.17 -12.99
CA LEU A 519 0.34 5.51 -12.94
C LEU A 519 1.46 6.50 -13.28
N MET A 520 1.25 7.35 -14.30
CA MET A 520 2.24 8.35 -14.71
C MET A 520 2.52 9.37 -13.61
N GLU A 521 1.47 9.94 -13.00
CA GLU A 521 1.62 10.89 -11.89
C GLU A 521 2.32 10.25 -10.68
N THR A 522 1.94 9.03 -10.33
CA THR A 522 2.58 8.28 -9.23
C THR A 522 4.05 7.98 -9.52
N ALA A 523 4.37 7.50 -10.71
CA ALA A 523 5.75 7.21 -11.13
C ALA A 523 6.62 8.47 -11.14
N PHE A 524 6.07 9.58 -11.61
CA PHE A 524 6.78 10.85 -11.65
C PHE A 524 7.07 11.39 -10.25
N ALA A 525 6.09 11.39 -9.35
CA ALA A 525 6.28 11.77 -7.94
C ALA A 525 7.31 10.87 -7.25
N THR A 526 7.28 9.54 -7.50
CA THR A 526 8.27 8.58 -7.01
C THR A 526 9.67 8.93 -7.49
N ALA A 527 9.84 9.20 -8.78
CA ALA A 527 11.14 9.50 -9.38
C ALA A 527 11.72 10.82 -8.83
N VAL A 528 10.90 11.85 -8.70
CA VAL A 528 11.32 13.15 -8.12
C VAL A 528 11.75 12.97 -6.67
N ALA A 529 10.96 12.27 -5.86
CA ALA A 529 11.26 12.02 -4.45
C ALA A 529 12.54 11.16 -4.27
N ALA A 530 12.74 10.13 -5.10
CA ALA A 530 13.93 9.28 -5.06
C ALA A 530 15.22 10.03 -5.42
N ASN A 531 15.16 10.95 -6.40
CA ASN A 531 16.27 11.83 -6.71
C ASN A 531 16.57 12.83 -5.59
N PHE A 532 15.55 13.31 -4.89
CA PHE A 532 15.67 14.32 -3.85
C PHE A 532 16.39 13.80 -2.60
N ARG A 533 16.07 12.58 -2.12
CA ARG A 533 16.64 12.00 -0.89
C ARG A 533 18.05 11.45 -1.14
N THR A 534 19.06 12.10 -0.56
CA THR A 534 20.49 11.76 -0.73
C THR A 534 21.05 11.01 0.47
N GLU A 535 20.44 9.90 0.81
CA GLU A 535 20.85 8.93 1.83
C GLU A 535 20.37 7.53 1.45
N SER A 536 20.74 6.51 2.21
CA SER A 536 20.13 5.19 2.20
C SER A 536 19.39 4.96 3.50
N ARG A 537 18.05 4.64 3.41
CA ARG A 537 17.19 4.39 4.56
C ARG A 537 16.09 3.40 4.21
N GLY A 538 16.00 2.29 4.95
CA GLY A 538 14.99 1.27 4.72
C GLY A 538 15.00 0.75 3.29
N ALA A 539 13.88 0.88 2.59
CA ALA A 539 13.73 0.46 1.20
C ALA A 539 14.43 1.38 0.18
N HIS A 540 14.73 2.63 0.54
CA HIS A 540 15.48 3.55 -0.31
C HIS A 540 16.98 3.29 -0.15
N CYS A 541 17.58 2.57 -1.11
CA CYS A 541 18.98 2.18 -1.08
C CYS A 541 19.73 2.78 -2.27
N ARG A 542 20.65 3.68 -2.00
CA ARG A 542 21.48 4.40 -2.98
C ARG A 542 22.95 3.98 -2.90
N PHE A 543 23.54 3.57 -4.02
CA PHE A 543 24.97 3.26 -4.07
C PHE A 543 25.88 4.48 -3.90
N ASP A 544 25.42 5.63 -4.40
CA ASP A 544 26.14 6.90 -4.30
C ASP A 544 26.02 7.58 -2.92
N PHE A 545 25.04 7.17 -2.10
CA PHE A 545 24.84 7.60 -0.72
C PHE A 545 24.47 6.38 0.16
N PRO A 546 25.44 5.49 0.47
CA PRO A 546 25.13 4.20 1.08
C PRO A 546 24.71 4.27 2.56
N ASP A 547 25.06 5.36 3.25
CA ASP A 547 24.82 5.51 4.68
C ASP A 547 23.50 6.23 4.96
N ARG A 548 22.92 5.92 6.14
CA ARG A 548 21.80 6.67 6.71
C ARG A 548 22.30 7.96 7.35
N ASP A 549 21.64 9.06 7.06
CA ASP A 549 21.98 10.40 7.51
C ASP A 549 20.87 10.98 8.41
N ASP A 550 20.97 10.75 9.71
CA ASP A 550 19.96 11.25 10.66
C ASP A 550 20.06 12.76 10.91
N GLU A 551 21.20 13.38 10.59
CA GLU A 551 21.38 14.83 10.77
C GLU A 551 20.58 15.62 9.73
N ASN A 552 20.63 15.18 8.45
CA ASN A 552 20.01 15.90 7.35
C ASN A 552 18.68 15.27 6.90
N TRP A 553 18.46 13.97 7.12
CA TRP A 553 17.36 13.20 6.50
C TRP A 553 16.42 12.50 7.48
N LEU A 554 16.49 12.80 8.79
CA LEU A 554 15.45 12.36 9.73
C LEU A 554 14.17 13.20 9.52
N CYS A 555 13.58 13.08 8.34
CA CYS A 555 12.42 13.84 7.90
C CYS A 555 11.67 13.09 6.82
N HIS A 556 10.41 13.48 6.59
CA HIS A 556 9.62 13.08 5.45
C HIS A 556 9.99 13.92 4.22
N SER A 557 9.85 13.32 3.04
CA SER A 557 9.92 13.98 1.74
C SER A 557 8.51 14.33 1.29
N LEU A 558 8.21 15.60 1.01
CA LEU A 558 6.88 16.04 0.56
C LEU A 558 6.97 16.59 -0.87
N TYR A 559 6.26 15.95 -1.81
CA TYR A 559 6.14 16.38 -3.20
C TYR A 559 4.93 17.30 -3.40
N HIS A 560 5.15 18.44 -4.05
CA HIS A 560 4.14 19.45 -4.37
C HIS A 560 3.82 19.42 -5.87
N PRO A 561 2.59 19.04 -6.27
CA PRO A 561 2.25 18.86 -7.69
C PRO A 561 2.25 20.17 -8.49
N ASP A 562 1.85 21.30 -7.90
CA ASP A 562 1.72 22.57 -8.60
C ASP A 562 3.06 23.15 -9.07
N THR A 563 4.14 22.85 -8.35
CA THR A 563 5.50 23.35 -8.62
C THR A 563 6.47 22.22 -9.00
N GLU A 564 6.05 20.98 -8.97
CA GLU A 564 6.89 19.78 -9.13
C GLU A 564 8.13 19.80 -8.23
N SER A 565 8.02 20.40 -7.04
CA SER A 565 9.11 20.61 -6.10
C SER A 565 8.98 19.71 -4.87
N MET A 566 10.11 19.57 -4.15
CA MET A 566 10.18 18.81 -2.92
C MET A 566 10.44 19.72 -1.73
N THR A 567 9.78 19.45 -0.61
CA THR A 567 10.10 20.02 0.70
C THR A 567 10.30 18.90 1.73
N ARG A 568 10.69 19.27 2.95
CA ARG A 568 10.84 18.36 4.08
C ARG A 568 9.78 18.65 5.11
N ARG A 569 9.24 17.59 5.71
CA ARG A 569 8.32 17.65 6.85
C ARG A 569 8.96 16.91 8.02
N ALA A 570 8.89 17.47 9.22
CA ALA A 570 9.44 16.85 10.42
C ALA A 570 8.72 15.53 10.74
N VAL A 571 9.47 14.53 11.20
CA VAL A 571 8.90 13.31 11.78
C VAL A 571 8.27 13.62 13.13
N ASN A 572 7.08 13.12 13.40
CA ASN A 572 6.44 13.25 14.71
C ASN A 572 7.06 12.27 15.71
N MET A 573 7.98 12.79 16.53
CA MET A 573 8.70 12.04 17.57
C MET A 573 8.01 12.15 18.94
N SER A 574 6.71 12.44 19.01
CA SER A 574 5.98 12.73 20.25
C SER A 574 4.83 11.73 20.49
N PRO A 575 5.13 10.49 20.91
CA PRO A 575 4.09 9.56 21.34
C PRO A 575 3.39 10.10 22.59
N LYS A 576 2.11 9.72 22.81
CA LYS A 576 1.27 10.32 23.87
C LYS A 576 1.50 9.75 25.27
N THR A 577 1.84 8.46 25.37
CA THR A 577 1.82 7.74 26.65
C THR A 577 3.18 7.21 27.08
N ARG A 578 4.23 7.48 26.32
CA ARG A 578 5.61 7.08 26.63
C ARG A 578 6.62 8.04 26.02
N GLU A 579 7.90 7.89 26.39
CA GLU A 579 9.01 8.58 25.73
C GLU A 579 9.23 8.01 24.32
N ALA A 580 9.69 8.88 23.41
CA ALA A 580 10.05 8.48 22.05
C ALA A 580 11.22 7.48 22.03
N PHE A 581 11.25 6.64 21.04
CA PHE A 581 12.42 5.82 20.70
C PHE A 581 13.37 6.63 19.81
N PRO A 582 14.54 7.03 20.29
CA PRO A 582 15.49 7.78 19.49
C PRO A 582 16.11 6.90 18.39
N PRO A 583 16.56 7.50 17.27
CA PRO A 583 17.24 6.77 16.21
C PRO A 583 18.46 5.99 16.72
N LYS A 584 18.57 4.74 16.29
CA LYS A 584 19.70 3.85 16.57
C LYS A 584 20.09 3.09 15.32
N VAL A 585 21.31 2.58 15.26
CA VAL A 585 21.72 1.66 14.20
C VAL A 585 20.84 0.40 14.27
N ARG A 586 20.26 0.00 13.16
CA ARG A 586 19.46 -1.23 13.08
C ARG A 586 20.38 -2.44 13.03
N THR A 587 20.21 -3.37 13.95
CA THR A 587 20.88 -4.67 14.00
C THR A 587 19.85 -5.79 13.87
N TYR A 588 20.16 -6.82 13.06
CA TYR A 588 19.28 -7.95 12.79
C TYR A 588 20.01 -9.29 12.96
#